data_645d2679b25bcda2de110627765dc6c9
#
_entry.id   645d2679b25bcda2de110627765dc6c9
#
_cell.length_a   1.000
_cell.length_b   1.000
_cell.length_c   1.000
_cell.angle_alpha   90.00
_cell.angle_beta   90.00
_cell.angle_gamma   90.00
#
_symmetry.space_group_name_H-M   'P 1'
#
loop_
_entity.id
_entity.type
_entity.pdbx_description
1 polymer ?
#
loop_
_entity_poly.entity_id
_entity_poly.type
_entity_poly.pdbx_seq_one_letter_code
_entity_poly.pdbx_strand_id
1 'polypeptide(L)'
;MNSIGLTVSNNQAVMVLVKKELRGGPFLEQYRLVSLKEVNPEDREAIILSNIEGFIDEHKGDRDNFFLGIPGDKVIFKRLFLPSPTEENLKEVLGFEMDRYTPFVLEDVHFDFKIVKRDEEKKIIHVLLMVVKKDVVEYYLNLLQKINIKVRGMEVLLTALYNVTAKEGQVRKKGLDKGWIARSSGWFKVPGWGKKLLAPFDRFLSKGEGEGTFTEENSKFLININDGCCEVGVVRDDAFVYSRHFNLSPLSRESGTDKGMKARADEILSEIETTRVSLTDDDAEISQLIVSGGEVDQDLVDYLKEEENVDAKLLDDPNIEITTGDAREKIACLSTAIGLALKGVKGVALDINFIPHELRPKRKKNWSLICGVTAVVLLLLGISSCTVSYFVRERIYLSGLSGRVGALKGRVRGIEQMQEEIAEIKITMDALERIKADDVSKLEILKELTQIIPESMWLTRFSYDEKKEKKKIEISGYADTASEIIPILEESALFEDVKFKSSIVKDKGKDKERLNVEAIVSSKQSAEPRSAQKSAKKKKKKK
;
A
#
# COMPACT_ATOMS: atom_id res chain seq x y z
N MET A 1 11.87 2.94 -24.61
CA MET A 1 10.97 3.88 -25.30
C MET A 1 11.81 4.78 -26.13
N ASN A 2 11.55 4.92 -27.43
CA ASN A 2 12.31 5.80 -28.33
C ASN A 2 11.39 6.86 -28.93
N SER A 3 11.97 8.00 -29.32
CA SER A 3 11.27 9.13 -29.93
C SER A 3 12.20 9.87 -30.86
N ILE A 4 11.68 10.31 -31.97
CA ILE A 4 12.44 11.09 -32.97
C ILE A 4 11.92 12.52 -32.97
N GLY A 5 12.85 13.47 -32.84
CA GLY A 5 12.63 14.90 -33.08
C GLY A 5 13.20 15.30 -34.42
N LEU A 6 12.41 16.01 -35.20
CA LEU A 6 12.79 16.55 -36.51
C LEU A 6 12.60 18.07 -36.54
N THR A 7 13.62 18.76 -36.95
CA THR A 7 13.52 20.17 -37.40
C THR A 7 13.92 20.28 -38.86
N VAL A 8 13.15 21.04 -39.59
CA VAL A 8 13.42 21.30 -41.02
C VAL A 8 13.44 22.81 -41.22
N SER A 9 14.55 23.29 -41.72
CA SER A 9 14.75 24.68 -42.09
C SER A 9 15.17 24.79 -43.59
N ASN A 10 15.34 26.00 -44.07
CA ASN A 10 15.76 26.20 -45.47
C ASN A 10 17.21 25.70 -45.71
N ASN A 11 18.08 25.76 -44.70
CA ASN A 11 19.49 25.45 -44.81
C ASN A 11 19.88 24.07 -44.29
N GLN A 12 19.03 23.47 -43.44
CA GLN A 12 19.35 22.18 -42.84
C GLN A 12 18.11 21.42 -42.37
N ALA A 13 18.24 20.09 -42.27
CA ALA A 13 17.34 19.26 -41.55
C ALA A 13 18.10 18.54 -40.41
N VAL A 14 17.55 18.54 -39.22
CA VAL A 14 18.13 17.94 -38.01
C VAL A 14 17.21 16.86 -37.49
N MET A 15 17.76 15.66 -37.33
CA MET A 15 17.06 14.51 -36.77
C MET A 15 17.79 14.05 -35.51
N VAL A 16 17.03 13.75 -34.47
CA VAL A 16 17.56 13.28 -33.20
C VAL A 16 16.75 12.12 -32.70
N LEU A 17 17.40 11.04 -32.30
CA LEU A 17 16.79 9.89 -31.64
C LEU A 17 17.12 9.91 -30.16
N VAL A 18 16.08 10.10 -29.34
CA VAL A 18 16.16 10.04 -27.88
C VAL A 18 15.53 8.73 -27.40
N LYS A 19 16.25 8.02 -26.53
CA LYS A 19 15.77 6.81 -25.87
C LYS A 19 15.61 7.01 -24.37
N LYS A 20 14.72 6.21 -23.77
CA LYS A 20 14.56 6.09 -22.33
C LYS A 20 14.43 4.63 -21.96
N GLU A 21 15.27 4.17 -21.07
CA GLU A 21 15.21 2.84 -20.46
C GLU A 21 14.23 2.78 -19.29
N LEU A 22 13.95 1.57 -18.81
CA LEU A 22 13.06 1.36 -17.65
C LEU A 22 13.64 1.91 -16.35
N ARG A 23 14.98 1.91 -16.24
CA ARG A 23 15.71 2.47 -15.09
C ARG A 23 16.76 3.43 -15.65
N GLY A 24 16.47 4.74 -15.58
CA GLY A 24 17.37 5.78 -16.06
C GLY A 24 16.65 7.00 -16.60
N GLY A 25 17.41 8.07 -16.87
CA GLY A 25 16.96 9.26 -17.57
C GLY A 25 16.81 9.03 -19.08
N PRO A 26 16.26 10.01 -19.81
CA PRO A 26 16.34 10.00 -21.26
C PRO A 26 17.77 10.31 -21.70
N PHE A 27 18.21 9.72 -22.80
CA PHE A 27 19.53 9.95 -23.37
C PHE A 27 19.46 10.12 -24.89
N LEU A 28 20.38 10.93 -25.43
CA LEU A 28 20.58 11.07 -26.87
C LEU A 28 21.34 9.86 -27.38
N GLU A 29 20.70 9.07 -28.25
CA GLU A 29 21.33 7.88 -28.83
C GLU A 29 22.01 8.19 -30.14
N GLN A 30 21.32 8.87 -31.05
CA GLN A 30 21.84 9.18 -32.38
C GLN A 30 21.26 10.50 -32.89
N TYR A 31 22.00 11.10 -33.83
CA TYR A 31 21.54 12.28 -34.55
C TYR A 31 22.01 12.25 -36.00
N ARG A 32 21.35 13.04 -36.88
CA ARG A 32 21.77 13.29 -38.27
C ARG A 32 21.51 14.74 -38.60
N LEU A 33 22.53 15.39 -39.17
CA LEU A 33 22.46 16.73 -39.74
C LEU A 33 22.54 16.60 -41.26
N VAL A 34 21.58 17.18 -41.98
CA VAL A 34 21.53 17.20 -43.42
C VAL A 34 21.63 18.65 -43.89
N SER A 35 22.69 19.02 -44.56
CA SER A 35 22.84 20.36 -45.14
C SER A 35 22.00 20.48 -46.40
N LEU A 36 21.22 21.56 -46.52
CA LEU A 36 20.34 21.87 -47.66
C LEU A 36 20.76 23.15 -48.36
N LYS A 37 21.91 23.77 -47.97
CA LYS A 37 22.34 25.08 -48.51
C LYS A 37 22.57 25.08 -49.99
N GLU A 38 23.08 23.98 -50.56
CA GLU A 38 23.47 23.89 -51.98
C GLU A 38 22.45 23.03 -52.79
N VAL A 39 21.34 22.67 -52.16
CA VAL A 39 20.31 21.81 -52.77
C VAL A 39 19.25 22.66 -53.50
N ASN A 40 18.96 22.28 -54.74
CA ASN A 40 17.88 22.94 -55.51
C ASN A 40 16.53 22.81 -54.77
N PRO A 41 15.69 23.83 -54.76
CA PRO A 41 14.40 23.79 -54.07
C PRO A 41 13.52 22.60 -54.48
N GLU A 42 13.57 22.15 -55.73
CA GLU A 42 12.81 21.01 -56.24
C GLU A 42 13.25 19.67 -55.69
N ASP A 43 14.54 19.51 -55.36
CA ASP A 43 15.11 18.26 -54.87
C ASP A 43 15.09 18.16 -53.31
N ARG A 44 14.82 19.28 -52.62
CA ARG A 44 14.89 19.36 -51.16
C ARG A 44 13.98 18.35 -50.45
N GLU A 45 12.72 18.26 -50.87
CA GLU A 45 11.78 17.31 -50.28
C GLU A 45 12.25 15.86 -50.44
N ALA A 46 12.73 15.48 -51.62
CA ALA A 46 13.20 14.13 -51.86
C ALA A 46 14.42 13.78 -51.00
N ILE A 47 15.37 14.73 -50.87
CA ILE A 47 16.56 14.56 -50.05
C ILE A 47 16.21 14.45 -48.56
N ILE A 48 15.30 15.31 -48.06
CA ILE A 48 14.83 15.26 -46.67
C ILE A 48 14.16 13.90 -46.40
N LEU A 49 13.22 13.47 -47.23
CA LEU A 49 12.49 12.22 -47.05
C LEU A 49 13.42 11.01 -47.08
N SER A 50 14.34 10.94 -48.06
CA SER A 50 15.33 9.85 -48.14
C SER A 50 16.22 9.77 -46.91
N ASN A 51 16.68 10.92 -46.38
CA ASN A 51 17.50 10.95 -45.16
C ASN A 51 16.73 10.57 -43.91
N ILE A 52 15.45 10.96 -43.80
CA ILE A 52 14.59 10.56 -42.70
C ILE A 52 14.36 9.05 -42.72
N GLU A 53 14.02 8.50 -43.86
CA GLU A 53 13.78 7.07 -44.03
C GLU A 53 15.02 6.24 -43.70
N GLY A 54 16.19 6.63 -44.26
CA GLY A 54 17.46 6.00 -43.95
C GLY A 54 17.82 6.07 -42.44
N PHE A 55 17.59 7.22 -41.78
CA PHE A 55 17.83 7.36 -40.36
C PHE A 55 16.93 6.45 -39.51
N ILE A 56 15.66 6.34 -39.87
CA ILE A 56 14.71 5.47 -39.14
C ILE A 56 15.10 3.99 -39.29
N ASP A 57 15.45 3.57 -40.50
CA ASP A 57 15.74 2.18 -40.82
C ASP A 57 17.07 1.75 -40.22
N GLU A 58 18.11 2.60 -40.23
CA GLU A 58 19.41 2.34 -39.60
C GLU A 58 19.31 2.18 -38.07
N HIS A 59 18.50 3.01 -37.43
CA HIS A 59 18.45 3.09 -35.98
C HIS A 59 17.19 2.46 -35.38
N LYS A 60 16.36 1.77 -36.18
CA LYS A 60 15.08 1.16 -35.76
C LYS A 60 14.18 2.15 -35.01
N GLY A 61 14.07 3.35 -35.56
CA GLY A 61 13.24 4.43 -35.04
C GLY A 61 11.76 4.06 -35.03
N ASP A 62 11.00 4.61 -34.09
CA ASP A 62 9.56 4.40 -34.02
C ASP A 62 8.83 5.39 -34.93
N ARG A 63 8.29 4.91 -36.05
CA ARG A 63 7.54 5.72 -37.04
C ARG A 63 6.26 6.33 -36.47
N ASP A 64 5.75 5.85 -35.36
CA ASP A 64 4.56 6.35 -34.67
C ASP A 64 4.88 7.31 -33.50
N ASN A 65 6.16 7.54 -33.18
CA ASN A 65 6.59 8.42 -32.09
C ASN A 65 7.52 9.54 -32.60
N PHE A 66 6.99 10.31 -33.54
CA PHE A 66 7.71 11.32 -34.27
C PHE A 66 7.18 12.72 -33.92
N PHE A 67 8.10 13.64 -33.63
CA PHE A 67 7.78 15.03 -33.28
C PHE A 67 8.46 15.98 -34.23
N LEU A 68 7.72 16.99 -34.70
CA LEU A 68 8.18 17.95 -35.66
C LEU A 68 8.19 19.37 -35.07
N GLY A 69 9.23 20.13 -35.35
CA GLY A 69 9.33 21.54 -35.03
C GLY A 69 8.89 22.45 -36.14
N ILE A 70 8.10 23.46 -35.82
CA ILE A 70 7.70 24.55 -36.69
C ILE A 70 8.53 25.77 -36.36
N PRO A 71 9.12 26.45 -37.37
CA PRO A 71 9.81 27.72 -37.13
C PRO A 71 8.86 28.81 -36.59
N GLY A 72 9.39 29.69 -35.74
CA GLY A 72 8.59 30.71 -35.05
C GLY A 72 7.96 31.75 -35.99
N ASP A 73 8.53 31.98 -37.19
CA ASP A 73 7.97 32.87 -38.22
C ASP A 73 6.61 32.37 -38.78
N LYS A 74 6.28 31.11 -38.61
CA LYS A 74 4.99 30.48 -38.97
C LYS A 74 3.95 30.49 -37.86
N VAL A 75 4.31 30.96 -36.65
CA VAL A 75 3.44 30.88 -35.49
C VAL A 75 3.23 32.27 -34.86
N ILE A 76 1.98 32.60 -34.57
CA ILE A 76 1.63 33.83 -33.87
C ILE A 76 1.58 33.51 -32.36
N PHE A 77 2.34 34.27 -31.59
CA PHE A 77 2.30 34.25 -30.15
C PHE A 77 1.50 35.45 -29.60
N LYS A 78 0.57 35.19 -28.68
CA LYS A 78 -0.19 36.27 -28.01
C LYS A 78 -0.26 35.98 -26.49
N ARG A 79 0.11 36.99 -25.71
CA ARG A 79 -0.09 36.98 -24.26
C ARG A 79 -1.45 37.63 -23.98
N LEU A 80 -2.32 36.90 -23.32
CA LEU A 80 -3.69 37.33 -23.00
C LEU A 80 -3.89 37.37 -21.50
N PHE A 81 -4.67 38.33 -21.04
CA PHE A 81 -5.08 38.48 -19.65
C PHE A 81 -6.60 38.29 -19.60
N LEU A 82 -7.05 37.19 -19.04
CA LEU A 82 -8.46 36.82 -19.03
C LEU A 82 -8.98 36.67 -17.60
N PRO A 83 -10.27 36.94 -17.34
CA PRO A 83 -10.83 36.69 -16.02
C PRO A 83 -10.72 35.21 -15.61
N SER A 84 -10.42 34.92 -14.34
CA SER A 84 -10.27 33.53 -13.85
C SER A 84 -11.46 32.61 -14.16
N PRO A 85 -12.73 33.05 -14.13
CA PRO A 85 -13.85 32.15 -14.49
C PRO A 85 -13.82 31.63 -15.93
N THR A 86 -13.07 32.29 -16.83
CA THR A 86 -12.92 31.86 -18.22
C THR A 86 -12.11 30.56 -18.33
N GLU A 87 -11.37 30.17 -17.29
CA GLU A 87 -10.51 28.98 -17.31
C GLU A 87 -11.29 27.69 -17.59
N GLU A 88 -12.53 27.57 -17.14
CA GLU A 88 -13.35 26.35 -17.33
C GLU A 88 -13.64 26.06 -18.81
N ASN A 89 -13.80 27.09 -19.64
CA ASN A 89 -14.13 26.98 -21.07
C ASN A 89 -13.12 27.75 -21.95
N LEU A 90 -11.86 27.79 -21.50
CA LEU A 90 -10.83 28.62 -22.12
C LEU A 90 -10.61 28.30 -23.60
N LYS A 91 -10.67 27.03 -23.99
CA LYS A 91 -10.49 26.63 -25.39
C LYS A 91 -11.59 27.17 -26.30
N GLU A 92 -12.84 27.10 -25.83
CA GLU A 92 -14.01 27.60 -26.57
C GLU A 92 -13.96 29.12 -26.68
N VAL A 93 -13.64 29.82 -25.58
CA VAL A 93 -13.52 31.29 -25.58
C VAL A 93 -12.44 31.78 -26.54
N LEU A 94 -11.25 31.16 -26.46
CA LEU A 94 -10.16 31.50 -27.39
C LEU A 94 -10.52 31.20 -28.86
N GLY A 95 -11.28 30.14 -29.09
CA GLY A 95 -11.78 29.81 -30.44
C GLY A 95 -12.76 30.86 -30.96
N PHE A 96 -13.74 31.28 -30.13
CA PHE A 96 -14.73 32.30 -30.52
C PHE A 96 -14.12 33.68 -30.77
N GLU A 97 -13.07 34.05 -30.04
CA GLU A 97 -12.40 35.34 -30.12
C GLU A 97 -11.12 35.30 -30.99
N MET A 98 -10.94 34.27 -31.84
CA MET A 98 -9.70 34.06 -32.59
C MET A 98 -9.39 35.23 -33.54
N ASP A 99 -10.42 35.78 -34.22
CA ASP A 99 -10.34 36.94 -35.12
C ASP A 99 -9.95 38.24 -34.40
N ARG A 100 -10.23 38.31 -33.08
CA ARG A 100 -9.80 39.44 -32.25
C ARG A 100 -8.31 39.38 -31.87
N TYR A 101 -7.78 38.19 -31.68
CA TYR A 101 -6.40 37.99 -31.26
C TYR A 101 -5.43 37.83 -32.44
N THR A 102 -5.92 37.39 -33.60
CA THR A 102 -5.12 37.12 -34.81
C THR A 102 -5.85 37.61 -36.05
N PRO A 103 -5.15 37.83 -37.17
CA PRO A 103 -5.78 38.21 -38.43
C PRO A 103 -6.45 37.01 -39.14
N PHE A 104 -6.75 35.93 -38.43
CA PHE A 104 -7.29 34.70 -38.99
C PHE A 104 -8.58 34.29 -38.26
N VAL A 105 -9.46 33.59 -39.00
CA VAL A 105 -10.63 32.95 -38.44
C VAL A 105 -10.27 31.54 -37.90
N LEU A 106 -11.10 31.02 -37.02
CA LEU A 106 -10.85 29.72 -36.37
C LEU A 106 -10.72 28.56 -37.37
N GLU A 107 -11.47 28.64 -38.47
CA GLU A 107 -11.48 27.62 -39.54
C GLU A 107 -10.15 27.47 -40.26
N ASP A 108 -9.31 28.52 -40.28
CA ASP A 108 -8.05 28.55 -41.03
C ASP A 108 -6.82 28.23 -40.19
N VAL A 109 -7.02 28.02 -38.86
CA VAL A 109 -5.91 27.86 -37.95
C VAL A 109 -6.03 26.63 -37.06
N HIS A 110 -4.87 26.18 -36.61
CA HIS A 110 -4.75 25.36 -35.41
C HIS A 110 -4.14 26.19 -34.29
N PHE A 111 -4.61 26.01 -33.08
CA PHE A 111 -4.06 26.71 -31.93
C PHE A 111 -3.92 25.80 -30.72
N ASP A 112 -3.00 26.16 -29.87
CA ASP A 112 -2.86 25.61 -28.53
C ASP A 112 -2.50 26.74 -27.55
N PHE A 113 -2.72 26.54 -26.29
CA PHE A 113 -2.52 27.57 -25.29
C PHE A 113 -1.98 27.02 -23.99
N LYS A 114 -1.40 27.92 -23.20
CA LYS A 114 -0.90 27.61 -21.87
C LYS A 114 -1.30 28.70 -20.89
N ILE A 115 -1.82 28.31 -19.73
CA ILE A 115 -1.95 29.20 -18.60
C ILE A 115 -0.55 29.28 -17.97
N VAL A 116 0.04 30.48 -18.00
CA VAL A 116 1.39 30.77 -17.51
C VAL A 116 1.35 31.10 -16.03
N LYS A 117 0.40 31.96 -15.61
CA LYS A 117 0.25 32.44 -14.23
C LYS A 117 -1.23 32.60 -13.89
N ARG A 118 -1.57 32.38 -12.65
CA ARG A 118 -2.87 32.74 -12.06
C ARG A 118 -2.62 33.81 -11.01
N ASP A 119 -3.28 34.94 -11.18
CA ASP A 119 -3.29 36.02 -10.20
C ASP A 119 -4.62 35.95 -9.43
N GLU A 120 -4.55 35.39 -8.24
CA GLU A 120 -5.74 35.20 -7.38
C GLU A 120 -6.26 36.51 -6.82
N GLU A 121 -5.39 37.50 -6.60
CA GLU A 121 -5.78 38.81 -6.07
C GLU A 121 -6.57 39.59 -7.12
N LYS A 122 -6.06 39.65 -8.35
CA LYS A 122 -6.73 40.34 -9.47
C LYS A 122 -7.80 39.49 -10.14
N LYS A 123 -7.94 38.21 -9.76
CA LYS A 123 -8.85 37.23 -10.38
C LYS A 123 -8.67 37.13 -11.90
N ILE A 124 -7.42 37.15 -12.36
CA ILE A 124 -7.06 37.02 -13.78
C ILE A 124 -6.11 35.85 -14.01
N ILE A 125 -6.17 35.27 -15.19
CA ILE A 125 -5.23 34.28 -15.67
C ILE A 125 -4.41 34.87 -16.82
N HIS A 126 -3.11 34.58 -16.82
CA HIS A 126 -2.20 34.92 -17.89
C HIS A 126 -2.13 33.72 -18.82
N VAL A 127 -2.52 33.88 -20.08
CA VAL A 127 -2.59 32.83 -21.07
C VAL A 127 -1.63 33.15 -22.21
N LEU A 128 -0.77 32.19 -22.55
CA LEU A 128 0.02 32.23 -23.77
C LEU A 128 -0.73 31.46 -24.85
N LEU A 129 -1.24 32.17 -25.83
CA LEU A 129 -1.90 31.61 -27.02
C LEU A 129 -0.89 31.49 -28.17
N MET A 130 -0.87 30.34 -28.82
CA MET A 130 -0.04 30.05 -29.97
C MET A 130 -0.93 29.58 -31.13
N VAL A 131 -0.79 30.22 -32.27
CA VAL A 131 -1.65 30.01 -33.45
C VAL A 131 -0.82 29.77 -34.70
N VAL A 132 -1.14 28.75 -35.45
CA VAL A 132 -0.50 28.38 -36.72
C VAL A 132 -1.57 28.15 -37.78
N LYS A 133 -1.28 28.51 -39.01
CA LYS A 133 -2.18 28.24 -40.15
C LYS A 133 -2.29 26.74 -40.41
N LYS A 134 -3.47 26.28 -40.79
CA LYS A 134 -3.74 24.88 -41.14
C LYS A 134 -2.87 24.39 -42.29
N ASP A 135 -2.71 25.22 -43.34
CA ASP A 135 -1.89 24.90 -44.49
C ASP A 135 -0.43 24.53 -44.11
N VAL A 136 0.14 25.22 -43.13
CA VAL A 136 1.49 24.90 -42.61
C VAL A 136 1.53 23.53 -41.98
N VAL A 137 0.55 23.22 -41.13
CA VAL A 137 0.48 21.92 -40.46
C VAL A 137 0.24 20.80 -41.46
N GLU A 138 -0.70 21.00 -42.38
CA GLU A 138 -1.03 20.03 -43.42
C GLU A 138 0.14 19.77 -44.37
N TYR A 139 0.90 20.80 -44.74
CA TYR A 139 2.10 20.65 -45.56
C TYR A 139 3.07 19.62 -44.94
N TYR A 140 3.43 19.80 -43.70
CA TYR A 140 4.36 18.89 -43.01
C TYR A 140 3.77 17.49 -42.77
N LEU A 141 2.48 17.39 -42.47
CA LEU A 141 1.82 16.10 -42.31
C LEU A 141 1.81 15.31 -43.61
N ASN A 142 1.45 15.97 -44.71
CA ASN A 142 1.44 15.37 -46.07
C ASN A 142 2.84 14.97 -46.53
N LEU A 143 3.86 15.79 -46.22
CA LEU A 143 5.25 15.49 -46.53
C LEU A 143 5.70 14.19 -45.89
N LEU A 144 5.49 14.03 -44.58
CA LEU A 144 5.92 12.86 -43.84
C LEU A 144 5.02 11.63 -44.08
N GLN A 145 3.79 11.83 -44.49
CA GLN A 145 2.89 10.74 -44.86
C GLN A 145 3.40 9.98 -46.10
N LYS A 146 4.15 10.65 -47.03
CA LYS A 146 4.75 10.01 -48.21
C LYS A 146 5.66 8.81 -47.82
N ILE A 147 6.26 8.84 -46.64
CA ILE A 147 7.13 7.79 -46.11
C ILE A 147 6.51 7.05 -44.92
N ASN A 148 5.17 7.05 -44.81
CA ASN A 148 4.42 6.35 -43.74
C ASN A 148 4.79 6.73 -42.29
N ILE A 149 5.20 7.99 -42.07
CA ILE A 149 5.44 8.51 -40.71
C ILE A 149 4.16 9.16 -40.20
N LYS A 150 3.80 8.82 -38.98
CA LYS A 150 2.68 9.44 -38.27
C LYS A 150 3.22 10.42 -37.24
N VAL A 151 3.10 11.70 -37.51
CA VAL A 151 3.53 12.75 -36.58
C VAL A 151 2.63 12.75 -35.36
N ARG A 152 3.24 12.59 -34.19
CA ARG A 152 2.53 12.55 -32.92
C ARG A 152 2.34 13.93 -32.30
N GLY A 153 3.30 14.81 -32.52
CA GLY A 153 3.27 16.18 -32.00
C GLY A 153 4.00 17.13 -32.93
N MET A 154 3.49 18.34 -32.96
CA MET A 154 4.05 19.46 -33.73
C MET A 154 4.03 20.70 -32.86
N GLU A 155 5.20 21.29 -32.63
CA GLU A 155 5.34 22.47 -31.76
C GLU A 155 6.36 23.46 -32.34
N VAL A 156 6.50 24.62 -31.71
CA VAL A 156 7.44 25.66 -32.11
C VAL A 156 8.86 25.28 -31.65
N LEU A 157 9.88 25.61 -32.47
CA LEU A 157 11.29 25.32 -32.15
C LEU A 157 11.70 25.92 -30.81
N LEU A 158 11.28 27.13 -30.51
CA LEU A 158 11.64 27.83 -29.30
C LEU A 158 11.01 27.22 -28.03
N THR A 159 9.78 26.69 -28.13
CA THR A 159 9.16 25.95 -27.00
C THR A 159 9.83 24.60 -26.79
N ALA A 160 10.31 23.97 -27.84
CA ALA A 160 11.13 22.78 -27.74
C ALA A 160 12.49 23.06 -27.06
N LEU A 161 13.14 24.18 -27.40
CA LEU A 161 14.34 24.65 -26.73
C LEU A 161 14.11 24.89 -25.24
N TYR A 162 13.01 25.55 -24.87
CA TYR A 162 12.64 25.70 -23.47
C TYR A 162 12.51 24.36 -22.74
N ASN A 163 11.93 23.36 -23.36
CA ASN A 163 11.78 22.03 -22.77
C ASN A 163 13.13 21.31 -22.49
N VAL A 164 14.20 21.69 -23.20
CA VAL A 164 15.55 21.20 -22.98
C VAL A 164 16.19 21.88 -21.77
N THR A 165 15.98 23.20 -21.62
CA THR A 165 16.58 24.01 -20.55
C THR A 165 15.82 23.91 -19.22
N ALA A 166 14.56 23.48 -19.24
CA ALA A 166 13.69 23.40 -18.07
C ALA A 166 14.14 22.28 -17.11
N LYS A 167 14.23 22.60 -15.82
CA LYS A 167 14.61 21.64 -14.78
C LYS A 167 13.53 20.56 -14.55
N GLU A 168 13.93 19.33 -14.24
CA GLU A 168 13.02 18.19 -14.05
C GLU A 168 11.90 18.42 -13.00
N GLY A 169 12.13 19.26 -12.00
CA GLY A 169 11.13 19.60 -10.97
C GLY A 169 9.86 20.28 -11.51
N GLN A 170 9.96 20.95 -12.66
CA GLN A 170 8.83 21.65 -13.31
C GLN A 170 7.84 20.72 -13.98
N VAL A 171 8.29 19.57 -14.44
CA VAL A 171 7.47 18.55 -15.11
C VAL A 171 6.49 17.88 -14.14
N ARG A 172 6.83 17.77 -12.86
CA ARG A 172 6.02 17.04 -11.85
C ARG A 172 4.79 17.79 -11.35
N LYS A 173 4.73 19.12 -11.44
CA LYS A 173 3.57 19.90 -10.96
C LYS A 173 2.29 19.69 -11.79
N LYS A 174 2.35 19.03 -12.94
CA LYS A 174 1.26 18.92 -13.91
C LYS A 174 0.48 17.60 -13.93
N GLY A 175 0.83 16.62 -13.11
CA GLY A 175 0.39 15.21 -13.29
C GLY A 175 -0.77 14.70 -12.46
N LEU A 176 -1.27 15.45 -11.46
CA LEU A 176 -2.39 14.97 -10.63
C LEU A 176 -3.44 16.07 -10.49
N ASP A 177 -4.33 16.09 -11.48
CA ASP A 177 -5.59 16.79 -11.36
C ASP A 177 -6.40 16.13 -10.22
N LYS A 178 -6.42 16.79 -9.04
CA LYS A 178 -7.12 16.31 -7.83
C LYS A 178 -8.62 15.99 -8.12
N GLY A 179 -9.16 16.52 -9.22
CA GLY A 179 -10.53 16.29 -9.66
C GLY A 179 -10.83 14.86 -10.11
N TRP A 180 -9.86 14.12 -10.65
CA TRP A 180 -10.08 12.74 -11.11
C TRP A 180 -10.07 11.74 -9.96
N ILE A 181 -9.20 11.92 -8.98
CA ILE A 181 -9.14 11.06 -7.78
C ILE A 181 -10.38 11.27 -6.89
N ALA A 182 -10.88 12.50 -6.79
CA ALA A 182 -12.09 12.81 -6.03
C ALA A 182 -13.37 12.22 -6.67
N ARG A 183 -13.46 12.12 -8.00
CA ARG A 183 -14.59 11.49 -8.69
C ARG A 183 -14.55 9.96 -8.65
N SER A 184 -13.38 9.33 -8.57
CA SER A 184 -13.27 7.88 -8.47
C SER A 184 -13.47 7.36 -7.05
N SER A 185 -13.29 8.18 -6.01
CA SER A 185 -13.46 7.81 -4.60
C SER A 185 -14.92 7.62 -4.17
N GLY A 186 -15.89 8.07 -4.97
CA GLY A 186 -17.32 7.88 -4.69
C GLY A 186 -17.83 6.44 -4.90
N TRP A 187 -17.08 5.60 -5.63
CA TRP A 187 -17.50 4.23 -5.98
C TRP A 187 -16.82 3.12 -5.16
N PHE A 188 -15.73 3.43 -4.48
CA PHE A 188 -15.08 2.46 -3.59
C PHE A 188 -14.96 3.02 -2.17
N LYS A 189 -15.84 2.58 -1.27
CA LYS A 189 -15.61 2.71 0.18
C LYS A 189 -14.41 1.84 0.55
N VAL A 190 -13.23 2.44 0.64
CA VAL A 190 -12.02 1.75 1.10
C VAL A 190 -12.20 1.42 2.59
N PRO A 191 -12.16 0.14 2.99
CA PRO A 191 -12.23 -0.24 4.40
C PRO A 191 -11.13 0.43 5.22
N GLY A 192 -11.39 0.73 6.50
CA GLY A 192 -10.50 1.54 7.36
C GLY A 192 -9.04 1.07 7.46
N TRP A 193 -8.74 -0.20 7.17
CA TRP A 193 -7.37 -0.74 7.10
C TRP A 193 -6.62 -0.33 5.82
N GLY A 194 -7.33 -0.06 4.71
CA GLY A 194 -6.73 0.43 3.47
C GLY A 194 -6.15 1.84 3.58
N LYS A 195 -6.68 2.69 4.47
CA LYS A 195 -6.14 4.03 4.74
C LYS A 195 -4.75 3.99 5.40
N LYS A 196 -4.46 2.98 6.20
CA LYS A 196 -3.12 2.80 6.83
C LYS A 196 -2.05 2.33 5.85
N LEU A 197 -2.43 1.64 4.77
CA LEU A 197 -1.51 1.18 3.72
C LEU A 197 -1.13 2.32 2.74
N LEU A 198 -1.99 3.33 2.58
CA LEU A 198 -1.75 4.49 1.71
C LEU A 198 -1.06 5.66 2.42
N ALA A 199 -0.99 5.65 3.76
CA ALA A 199 -0.37 6.70 4.56
C ALA A 199 1.13 6.98 4.23
N PRO A 200 1.97 5.99 3.83
CA PRO A 200 3.34 6.27 3.37
C PRO A 200 3.36 6.98 2.00
N PHE A 201 2.32 6.80 1.18
CA PHE A 201 2.21 7.41 -0.16
C PHE A 201 1.78 8.87 -0.08
N ASP A 202 0.90 9.22 0.86
CA ASP A 202 0.50 10.61 1.13
C ASP A 202 1.68 11.47 1.62
N ARG A 203 2.57 10.88 2.42
CA ARG A 203 3.79 11.58 2.90
C ARG A 203 4.81 11.84 1.79
N PHE A 204 4.77 11.06 0.70
CA PHE A 204 5.60 11.25 -0.49
C PHE A 204 5.03 12.32 -1.43
N LEU A 205 3.69 12.51 -1.42
CA LEU A 205 2.98 13.49 -2.23
C LEU A 205 2.95 14.89 -1.57
N SER A 206 2.98 14.96 -0.23
CA SER A 206 2.93 16.22 0.52
C SER A 206 4.27 16.94 0.68
N LYS A 207 5.39 16.34 0.25
CA LYS A 207 6.72 16.94 0.36
C LYS A 207 7.07 17.92 -0.78
N GLY A 208 6.08 18.37 -1.56
CA GLY A 208 6.23 19.28 -2.70
C GLY A 208 5.49 20.62 -2.57
N GLU A 209 4.91 20.93 -1.44
CA GLU A 209 4.34 22.26 -1.17
C GLU A 209 5.41 23.16 -0.56
N GLY A 210 6.35 23.60 -1.41
CA GLY A 210 7.10 24.81 -1.16
C GLY A 210 6.26 25.97 -1.69
N GLU A 211 5.66 26.76 -0.83
CA GLU A 211 5.20 28.11 -1.15
C GLU A 211 6.42 28.91 -1.66
N GLY A 212 6.59 28.94 -2.98
CA GLY A 212 7.56 29.81 -3.62
C GLY A 212 6.97 31.21 -3.64
N THR A 213 7.33 32.05 -2.69
CA THR A 213 7.28 33.50 -2.84
C THR A 213 8.09 33.85 -4.10
N PHE A 214 7.44 34.49 -5.06
CA PHE A 214 8.08 34.96 -6.28
C PHE A 214 9.14 36.00 -5.91
N THR A 215 10.39 35.69 -6.17
CA THR A 215 11.47 36.69 -6.14
C THR A 215 11.61 37.24 -7.55
N GLU A 216 11.59 38.54 -7.69
CA GLU A 216 11.57 39.35 -8.93
C GLU A 216 12.82 39.21 -9.82
N GLU A 217 13.75 38.29 -9.56
CA GLU A 217 15.13 38.38 -10.03
C GLU A 217 15.57 37.42 -11.14
N ASN A 218 14.72 36.59 -11.75
CA ASN A 218 15.20 35.58 -12.70
C ASN A 218 14.48 35.58 -14.05
N SER A 219 14.72 36.58 -14.88
CA SER A 219 14.35 36.53 -16.30
C SER A 219 15.48 35.93 -17.14
N LYS A 220 15.19 34.83 -17.89
CA LYS A 220 16.12 34.20 -18.82
C LYS A 220 15.62 34.41 -20.23
N PHE A 221 16.53 34.73 -21.12
CA PHE A 221 16.24 34.82 -22.54
C PHE A 221 16.80 33.58 -23.26
N LEU A 222 15.96 32.97 -24.06
CA LEU A 222 16.31 31.86 -24.94
C LEU A 222 16.42 32.40 -26.36
N ILE A 223 17.52 32.20 -26.99
CA ILE A 223 17.80 32.64 -28.36
C ILE A 223 18.05 31.42 -29.24
N ASN A 224 17.35 31.36 -30.37
CA ASN A 224 17.54 30.32 -31.36
C ASN A 224 17.76 30.96 -32.73
N ILE A 225 18.94 30.73 -33.31
CA ILE A 225 19.32 31.34 -34.59
C ILE A 225 19.48 30.27 -35.65
N ASN A 226 18.58 30.31 -36.66
CA ASN A 226 18.64 29.40 -37.78
C ASN A 226 18.14 30.12 -39.07
N ASP A 227 18.78 29.87 -40.18
CA ASP A 227 18.39 30.38 -41.52
C ASP A 227 18.31 31.93 -41.60
N GLY A 228 19.15 32.63 -40.85
CA GLY A 228 19.08 34.08 -40.76
C GLY A 228 17.84 34.60 -40.00
N CYS A 229 17.10 33.75 -39.35
CA CYS A 229 16.01 34.10 -38.43
C CYS A 229 16.45 33.91 -36.98
N CYS A 230 16.21 34.92 -36.15
CA CYS A 230 16.40 34.86 -34.72
C CYS A 230 15.07 34.76 -34.01
N GLU A 231 14.93 33.77 -33.18
CA GLU A 231 13.78 33.59 -32.29
C GLU A 231 14.21 33.91 -30.86
N VAL A 232 13.49 34.79 -30.19
CA VAL A 232 13.74 35.19 -28.80
C VAL A 232 12.57 34.76 -27.92
N GLY A 233 12.86 33.99 -26.90
CA GLY A 233 11.89 33.55 -25.89
C GLY A 233 12.26 34.09 -24.52
N VAL A 234 11.25 34.45 -23.75
CA VAL A 234 11.42 34.95 -22.39
C VAL A 234 10.84 33.95 -21.39
N VAL A 235 11.67 33.59 -20.42
CA VAL A 235 11.32 32.71 -19.30
C VAL A 235 11.40 33.51 -18.02
N ARG A 236 10.29 33.62 -17.28
CA ARG A 236 10.20 34.24 -15.94
C ARG A 236 9.69 33.20 -14.95
N ASP A 237 10.30 33.16 -13.78
CA ASP A 237 9.90 32.21 -12.72
C ASP A 237 9.74 30.77 -13.26
N ASP A 238 10.69 30.38 -14.10
CA ASP A 238 10.67 29.09 -14.75
C ASP A 238 9.44 28.82 -15.66
N ALA A 239 8.69 29.86 -16.05
CA ALA A 239 7.60 29.76 -17.00
C ALA A 239 7.94 30.48 -18.31
N PHE A 240 7.64 29.85 -19.44
CA PHE A 240 7.77 30.47 -20.75
C PHE A 240 6.62 31.48 -20.91
N VAL A 241 6.94 32.78 -21.03
CA VAL A 241 5.94 33.86 -20.96
C VAL A 241 5.77 34.61 -22.27
N TYR A 242 6.79 34.63 -23.15
CA TYR A 242 6.76 35.41 -24.37
C TYR A 242 7.66 34.82 -25.44
N SER A 243 7.35 35.06 -26.71
CA SER A 243 8.18 34.74 -27.85
C SER A 243 8.02 35.77 -28.95
N ARG A 244 9.14 36.08 -29.59
CA ARG A 244 9.21 36.93 -30.78
C ARG A 244 10.22 36.36 -31.76
N HIS A 245 10.04 36.62 -33.03
CA HIS A 245 10.99 36.29 -34.09
C HIS A 245 11.27 37.52 -34.94
N PHE A 246 12.44 37.58 -35.51
CA PHE A 246 12.86 38.59 -36.45
C PHE A 246 13.93 38.02 -37.40
N ASN A 247 14.04 38.65 -38.60
CA ASN A 247 15.04 38.24 -39.56
C ASN A 247 16.31 39.04 -39.33
N LEU A 248 17.42 38.35 -39.26
CA LEU A 248 18.76 38.96 -39.17
C LEU A 248 19.22 39.44 -40.57
N SER A 249 19.92 40.56 -40.58
CA SER A 249 20.53 41.09 -41.80
C SER A 249 21.52 40.07 -42.39
N PRO A 250 21.55 39.86 -43.71
CA PRO A 250 22.50 38.93 -44.32
C PRO A 250 23.95 39.41 -44.05
N LEU A 251 24.82 38.48 -43.64
CA LEU A 251 26.24 38.78 -43.43
C LEU A 251 26.87 39.22 -44.77
N SER A 252 27.27 40.49 -44.87
CA SER A 252 27.94 40.99 -46.05
C SER A 252 29.33 40.37 -46.18
N ARG A 253 29.62 39.75 -47.32
CA ARG A 253 30.91 39.08 -47.58
C ARG A 253 32.09 40.04 -47.60
N GLU A 254 31.86 41.36 -47.61
CA GLU A 254 32.89 42.39 -47.68
C GLU A 254 33.42 42.90 -46.34
N SER A 255 32.66 42.64 -45.25
CA SER A 255 33.13 42.98 -43.89
C SER A 255 33.91 41.79 -43.35
N GLY A 256 35.19 41.99 -43.00
CA GLY A 256 35.98 40.95 -42.35
C GLY A 256 35.14 40.28 -41.23
N THR A 257 35.34 38.98 -41.00
CA THR A 257 34.50 38.13 -40.17
C THR A 257 34.11 38.75 -38.84
N ASP A 258 35.02 39.53 -38.22
CA ASP A 258 34.86 40.20 -36.91
C ASP A 258 33.81 41.34 -36.93
N LYS A 259 33.86 42.23 -37.94
CA LYS A 259 32.87 43.32 -38.09
C LYS A 259 31.45 42.84 -38.39
N GLY A 260 31.35 41.77 -39.16
CA GLY A 260 30.06 41.18 -39.45
C GLY A 260 29.40 40.52 -38.24
N MET A 261 30.20 39.84 -37.42
CA MET A 261 29.75 39.24 -36.19
C MET A 261 29.29 40.27 -35.16
N LYS A 262 30.08 41.35 -35.00
CA LYS A 262 29.69 42.43 -34.10
C LYS A 262 28.40 43.11 -34.53
N ALA A 263 28.21 43.43 -35.78
CA ALA A 263 26.95 44.00 -36.29
C ALA A 263 25.75 43.06 -36.06
N ARG A 264 25.97 41.76 -36.17
CA ARG A 264 24.93 40.75 -35.87
C ARG A 264 24.60 40.68 -34.38
N ALA A 265 25.62 40.80 -33.51
CA ALA A 265 25.42 40.88 -32.07
C ALA A 265 24.62 42.14 -31.67
N ASP A 266 25.00 43.33 -32.23
CA ASP A 266 24.30 44.58 -32.01
C ASP A 266 22.81 44.52 -32.45
N GLU A 267 22.54 43.88 -33.60
CA GLU A 267 21.18 43.69 -34.10
C GLU A 267 20.37 42.81 -33.15
N ILE A 268 20.94 41.70 -32.68
CA ILE A 268 20.30 40.81 -31.68
C ILE A 268 20.01 41.52 -30.37
N LEU A 269 20.98 42.28 -29.84
CA LEU A 269 20.85 43.03 -28.59
C LEU A 269 19.75 44.12 -28.71
N SER A 270 19.73 44.86 -29.81
CA SER A 270 18.65 45.83 -30.08
C SER A 270 17.25 45.22 -30.05
N GLU A 271 17.12 44.02 -30.60
CA GLU A 271 15.82 43.32 -30.62
C GLU A 271 15.49 42.68 -29.26
N ILE A 272 16.50 42.24 -28.47
CA ILE A 272 16.32 41.81 -27.09
C ILE A 272 15.79 42.97 -26.26
N GLU A 273 16.40 44.17 -26.41
CA GLU A 273 15.96 45.36 -25.72
C GLU A 273 14.54 45.76 -26.11
N THR A 274 14.21 45.73 -27.41
CA THR A 274 12.85 45.95 -27.90
C THR A 274 11.87 44.93 -27.28
N THR A 275 12.29 43.68 -27.15
CA THR A 275 11.52 42.63 -26.48
C THR A 275 11.32 42.91 -25.00
N ARG A 276 12.36 43.35 -24.30
CA ARG A 276 12.33 43.76 -22.89
C ARG A 276 11.31 44.88 -22.65
N VAL A 277 11.40 45.94 -23.45
CA VAL A 277 10.47 47.10 -23.38
C VAL A 277 9.03 46.68 -23.66
N SER A 278 8.79 45.75 -24.61
CA SER A 278 7.45 45.26 -24.92
C SER A 278 6.78 44.43 -23.82
N LEU A 279 7.55 43.95 -22.84
CA LEU A 279 7.03 43.16 -21.74
C LEU A 279 6.43 43.98 -20.58
N THR A 280 6.53 45.28 -20.61
CA THR A 280 5.87 46.39 -19.89
C THR A 280 5.42 46.21 -18.42
N ASP A 281 5.82 45.21 -17.72
CA ASP A 281 5.59 45.11 -16.27
C ASP A 281 6.95 44.96 -15.59
N ASP A 282 7.48 46.09 -15.12
CA ASP A 282 8.67 46.25 -14.29
C ASP A 282 10.04 45.93 -14.92
N ASP A 283 11.04 46.64 -14.48
CA ASP A 283 12.49 46.58 -14.77
C ASP A 283 13.09 45.16 -14.60
N ALA A 284 12.63 44.20 -15.39
CA ALA A 284 13.15 42.84 -15.36
C ALA A 284 14.58 42.83 -15.92
N GLU A 285 15.55 42.84 -15.04
CA GLU A 285 16.96 42.60 -15.38
C GLU A 285 17.08 41.21 -16.06
N ILE A 286 17.83 41.17 -17.16
CA ILE A 286 18.19 39.93 -17.86
C ILE A 286 19.22 39.20 -17.01
N SER A 287 18.83 38.12 -16.35
CA SER A 287 19.78 37.35 -15.54
C SER A 287 20.68 36.43 -16.37
N GLN A 288 20.14 35.90 -17.47
CA GLN A 288 20.87 34.92 -18.29
C GLN A 288 20.35 34.90 -19.74
N LEU A 289 21.29 34.76 -20.67
CA LEU A 289 21.05 34.60 -22.10
C LEU A 289 21.53 33.23 -22.55
N ILE A 290 20.63 32.36 -23.01
CA ILE A 290 20.95 31.01 -23.51
C ILE A 290 20.79 31.03 -25.02
N VAL A 291 21.92 30.83 -25.72
CA VAL A 291 21.98 30.90 -27.18
C VAL A 291 22.08 29.50 -27.79
N SER A 292 21.34 29.26 -28.84
CA SER A 292 21.18 27.97 -29.52
C SER A 292 20.96 28.19 -31.00
N GLY A 293 21.15 27.17 -31.82
CA GLY A 293 20.90 27.19 -33.24
C GLY A 293 22.08 26.70 -34.09
N GLY A 294 21.82 26.51 -35.38
CA GLY A 294 22.82 26.02 -36.33
C GLY A 294 23.77 27.11 -36.89
N GLU A 295 23.49 28.38 -36.61
CA GLU A 295 24.26 29.53 -37.09
C GLU A 295 24.90 30.30 -35.94
N VAL A 296 25.10 29.62 -34.78
CA VAL A 296 25.73 30.19 -33.58
C VAL A 296 27.12 29.59 -33.41
N ASP A 297 28.08 30.44 -33.18
CA ASP A 297 29.43 30.10 -32.77
C ASP A 297 29.78 30.76 -31.40
N GLN A 298 30.89 30.37 -30.83
CA GLN A 298 31.34 30.89 -29.53
C GLN A 298 31.68 32.38 -29.62
N ASP A 299 32.20 32.85 -30.75
CA ASP A 299 32.57 34.24 -30.96
C ASP A 299 31.35 35.18 -30.83
N LEU A 300 30.20 34.80 -31.42
CA LEU A 300 28.93 35.53 -31.28
C LEU A 300 28.49 35.60 -29.80
N VAL A 301 28.62 34.51 -29.07
CA VAL A 301 28.23 34.46 -27.64
C VAL A 301 29.15 35.35 -26.80
N ASP A 302 30.44 35.36 -27.11
CA ASP A 302 31.40 36.18 -26.39
C ASP A 302 31.14 37.68 -26.65
N TYR A 303 30.79 38.09 -27.87
CA TYR A 303 30.34 39.46 -28.18
C TYR A 303 29.07 39.85 -27.40
N LEU A 304 28.06 38.98 -27.39
CA LEU A 304 26.82 39.21 -26.64
C LEU A 304 27.06 39.37 -25.14
N LYS A 305 28.08 38.71 -24.61
CA LYS A 305 28.46 38.80 -23.21
C LYS A 305 29.19 40.10 -22.86
N GLU A 306 30.06 40.57 -23.76
CA GLU A 306 30.87 41.76 -23.52
C GLU A 306 30.03 43.05 -23.53
N GLU A 307 29.06 43.19 -24.46
CA GLU A 307 28.31 44.43 -24.66
C GLU A 307 27.24 44.68 -23.57
N GLU A 308 26.57 43.66 -23.08
CA GLU A 308 25.44 43.82 -22.13
C GLU A 308 25.78 43.46 -20.66
N ASN A 309 27.02 43.00 -20.42
CA ASN A 309 27.40 42.46 -19.10
C ASN A 309 26.41 41.38 -18.57
N VAL A 310 25.77 40.64 -19.50
CA VAL A 310 24.82 39.60 -19.22
C VAL A 310 25.52 38.23 -19.23
N ASP A 311 25.08 37.29 -18.40
CA ASP A 311 25.57 35.91 -18.43
C ASP A 311 25.09 35.17 -19.70
N ALA A 312 25.70 35.49 -20.86
CA ALA A 312 25.43 34.83 -22.13
C ALA A 312 26.17 33.50 -22.22
N LYS A 313 25.48 32.43 -22.59
CA LYS A 313 26.03 31.08 -22.72
C LYS A 313 25.52 30.40 -23.98
N LEU A 314 26.40 29.68 -24.65
CA LEU A 314 25.99 28.67 -25.61
C LEU A 314 25.31 27.52 -24.84
N LEU A 315 24.24 26.98 -25.39
CA LEU A 315 23.60 25.80 -24.78
C LEU A 315 24.51 24.58 -24.99
N ASP A 316 25.15 24.13 -23.91
CA ASP A 316 26.06 22.97 -23.83
C ASP A 316 25.54 21.81 -22.98
N ASP A 317 24.60 22.07 -22.08
CA ASP A 317 23.98 21.05 -21.21
C ASP A 317 22.46 20.97 -21.41
N PRO A 318 21.99 20.00 -22.20
CA PRO A 318 20.58 19.88 -22.55
C PRO A 318 19.74 19.11 -21.51
N ASN A 319 20.10 18.98 -20.26
CA ASN A 319 19.41 18.20 -19.24
C ASN A 319 19.06 16.76 -19.66
N ILE A 320 19.87 16.17 -20.55
CA ILE A 320 19.79 14.76 -20.95
C ILE A 320 21.20 14.17 -21.04
N GLU A 321 21.31 12.87 -20.85
CA GLU A 321 22.57 12.17 -21.03
C GLU A 321 22.93 12.09 -22.52
N ILE A 322 24.19 12.38 -22.88
CA ILE A 322 24.67 12.33 -24.25
C ILE A 322 25.63 11.15 -24.37
N THR A 323 25.22 10.18 -25.16
CA THR A 323 26.00 8.94 -25.36
C THR A 323 27.01 9.07 -26.50
N THR A 324 26.74 9.94 -27.47
CA THR A 324 27.58 10.12 -28.68
C THR A 324 28.54 11.28 -28.48
N GLY A 325 29.86 11.02 -28.55
CA GLY A 325 30.92 12.04 -28.27
C GLY A 325 30.81 13.27 -29.16
N ASP A 326 30.63 13.10 -30.48
CA ASP A 326 30.51 14.20 -31.44
C ASP A 326 29.28 15.09 -31.23
N ALA A 327 28.23 14.59 -30.56
CA ALA A 327 27.03 15.37 -30.32
C ALA A 327 27.27 16.53 -29.34
N ARG A 328 28.23 16.41 -28.43
CA ARG A 328 28.53 17.46 -27.43
C ARG A 328 28.91 18.79 -28.06
N GLU A 329 29.73 18.77 -29.12
CA GLU A 329 30.13 19.97 -29.84
C GLU A 329 29.00 20.61 -30.64
N LYS A 330 27.92 19.85 -30.92
CA LYS A 330 26.79 20.27 -31.77
C LYS A 330 25.50 20.45 -30.99
N ILE A 331 25.52 20.42 -29.65
CA ILE A 331 24.33 20.50 -28.80
C ILE A 331 23.50 21.72 -29.13
N ALA A 332 24.10 22.87 -29.30
CA ALA A 332 23.41 24.10 -29.66
C ALA A 332 22.56 23.93 -30.94
N CYS A 333 23.09 23.27 -31.96
CA CYS A 333 22.35 22.94 -33.18
C CYS A 333 21.28 21.86 -33.00
N LEU A 334 21.55 20.89 -32.12
CA LEU A 334 20.65 19.74 -31.88
C LEU A 334 19.54 20.02 -30.88
N SER A 335 19.65 21.06 -30.08
CA SER A 335 18.85 21.34 -28.89
C SER A 335 17.35 21.36 -29.16
N THR A 336 16.91 22.02 -30.23
CA THR A 336 15.48 22.08 -30.61
C THR A 336 14.93 20.70 -30.98
N ALA A 337 15.69 19.90 -31.76
CA ALA A 337 15.32 18.54 -32.10
C ALA A 337 15.32 17.59 -30.88
N ILE A 338 16.26 17.80 -29.94
CA ILE A 338 16.27 17.09 -28.65
C ILE A 338 15.00 17.41 -27.87
N GLY A 339 14.62 18.68 -27.75
CA GLY A 339 13.41 19.11 -27.05
C GLY A 339 12.15 18.49 -27.61
N LEU A 340 12.04 18.43 -28.93
CA LEU A 340 10.95 17.73 -29.62
C LEU A 340 10.91 16.25 -29.28
N ALA A 341 12.05 15.56 -29.36
CA ALA A 341 12.14 14.14 -29.05
C ALA A 341 11.82 13.82 -27.58
N LEU A 342 12.16 14.70 -26.64
CA LEU A 342 11.87 14.53 -25.22
C LEU A 342 10.38 14.34 -24.94
N LYS A 343 9.48 14.98 -25.68
CA LYS A 343 8.03 14.83 -25.52
C LYS A 343 7.54 13.38 -25.71
N GLY A 344 8.24 12.61 -26.50
CA GLY A 344 7.87 11.20 -26.74
C GLY A 344 8.31 10.24 -25.66
N VAL A 345 9.30 10.61 -24.83
CA VAL A 345 9.93 9.72 -23.83
C VAL A 345 9.68 10.14 -22.39
N LYS A 346 9.47 11.44 -22.14
CA LYS A 346 9.16 11.97 -20.79
C LYS A 346 8.10 13.08 -20.86
N GLY A 347 7.52 13.45 -19.72
CA GLY A 347 6.75 14.69 -19.63
C GLY A 347 7.68 15.89 -19.80
N VAL A 348 7.17 16.95 -20.43
CA VAL A 348 7.89 18.21 -20.68
C VAL A 348 7.25 19.36 -19.89
N ALA A 349 8.02 20.43 -19.66
CA ALA A 349 7.55 21.59 -18.90
C ALA A 349 6.44 22.35 -19.66
N LEU A 350 6.62 22.52 -20.96
CA LEU A 350 5.65 23.14 -21.84
C LEU A 350 5.21 22.14 -22.92
N ASP A 351 3.98 21.66 -22.80
CA ASP A 351 3.41 20.68 -23.74
C ASP A 351 2.41 21.40 -24.67
N ILE A 352 2.88 21.78 -25.85
CA ILE A 352 2.12 22.41 -26.91
C ILE A 352 2.06 21.46 -28.09
N ASN A 353 0.90 21.36 -28.74
CA ASN A 353 0.74 20.48 -29.87
C ASN A 353 -0.32 20.98 -30.85
N PHE A 354 0.09 21.43 -32.03
CA PHE A 354 -0.81 21.94 -33.07
C PHE A 354 -1.57 20.85 -33.80
N ILE A 355 -1.20 19.57 -33.66
CA ILE A 355 -1.95 18.49 -34.29
C ILE A 355 -3.26 18.28 -33.51
N PRO A 356 -4.42 18.33 -34.18
CA PRO A 356 -5.71 18.01 -33.57
C PRO A 356 -5.72 16.63 -32.91
N HIS A 357 -6.46 16.48 -31.82
CA HIS A 357 -6.49 15.25 -31.04
C HIS A 357 -6.90 14.03 -31.87
N GLU A 358 -7.77 14.26 -32.87
CA GLU A 358 -8.32 13.25 -33.78
C GLU A 358 -7.25 12.65 -34.70
N LEU A 359 -6.27 13.47 -35.12
CA LEU A 359 -5.20 13.09 -36.04
C LEU A 359 -3.98 12.49 -35.35
N ARG A 360 -3.91 12.58 -34.02
CA ARG A 360 -2.76 12.04 -33.25
C ARG A 360 -2.76 10.51 -33.26
N PRO A 361 -1.63 9.86 -33.58
CA PRO A 361 -1.55 8.42 -33.51
C PRO A 361 -1.79 7.93 -32.06
N LYS A 362 -2.72 7.00 -31.91
CA LYS A 362 -2.99 6.40 -30.59
C LYS A 362 -1.75 5.64 -30.11
N ARG A 363 -1.34 5.91 -28.89
CA ARG A 363 -0.20 5.23 -28.29
C ARG A 363 -0.44 3.71 -28.29
N LYS A 364 0.43 2.94 -28.93
CA LYS A 364 0.36 1.48 -28.87
C LYS A 364 0.44 1.07 -27.41
N LYS A 365 -0.67 0.62 -26.86
CA LYS A 365 -0.75 0.12 -25.50
C LYS A 365 0.03 -1.19 -25.46
N ASN A 366 1.09 -1.28 -24.68
CA ASN A 366 1.84 -2.53 -24.52
C ASN A 366 0.96 -3.57 -23.82
N TRP A 367 0.05 -4.17 -24.59
CA TRP A 367 -0.87 -5.20 -24.10
C TRP A 367 -0.14 -6.35 -23.44
N SER A 368 1.05 -6.71 -23.94
CA SER A 368 1.89 -7.76 -23.37
C SER A 368 2.31 -7.46 -21.92
N LEU A 369 2.70 -6.22 -21.61
CA LEU A 369 3.01 -5.82 -20.24
C LEU A 369 1.77 -5.79 -19.35
N ILE A 370 0.65 -5.27 -19.87
CA ILE A 370 -0.61 -5.24 -19.12
C ILE A 370 -1.09 -6.67 -18.83
N CYS A 371 -1.09 -7.54 -19.85
CA CYS A 371 -1.43 -8.95 -19.68
C CYS A 371 -0.46 -9.68 -18.72
N GLY A 372 0.84 -9.37 -18.78
CA GLY A 372 1.83 -9.90 -17.85
C GLY A 372 1.55 -9.49 -16.40
N VAL A 373 1.32 -8.19 -16.16
CA VAL A 373 1.00 -7.68 -14.82
C VAL A 373 -0.33 -8.23 -14.31
N THR A 374 -1.37 -8.28 -15.14
CA THR A 374 -2.68 -8.85 -14.76
C THR A 374 -2.57 -10.34 -14.45
N ALA A 375 -1.78 -11.10 -15.23
CA ALA A 375 -1.54 -12.52 -14.96
C ALA A 375 -0.84 -12.74 -13.60
N VAL A 376 0.19 -11.93 -13.29
CA VAL A 376 0.87 -11.99 -11.99
C VAL A 376 -0.07 -11.64 -10.84
N VAL A 377 -0.89 -10.59 -10.99
CA VAL A 377 -1.88 -10.21 -9.96
C VAL A 377 -2.91 -11.32 -9.74
N LEU A 378 -3.42 -11.93 -10.81
CA LEU A 378 -4.35 -13.06 -10.71
C LEU A 378 -3.72 -14.28 -10.04
N LEU A 379 -2.45 -14.55 -10.33
CA LEU A 379 -1.70 -15.64 -9.70
C LEU A 379 -1.51 -15.39 -8.20
N LEU A 380 -1.16 -14.18 -7.80
CA LEU A 380 -1.05 -13.78 -6.38
C LEU A 380 -2.39 -13.87 -5.66
N LEU A 381 -3.48 -13.44 -6.31
CA LEU A 381 -4.84 -13.58 -5.76
C LEU A 381 -5.24 -15.05 -5.62
N GLY A 382 -4.87 -15.90 -6.58
CA GLY A 382 -5.09 -17.34 -6.51
C GLY A 382 -4.36 -17.98 -5.33
N ILE A 383 -3.06 -17.68 -5.16
CA ILE A 383 -2.26 -18.16 -4.03
C ILE A 383 -2.86 -17.68 -2.70
N SER A 384 -3.23 -16.38 -2.62
CA SER A 384 -3.87 -15.81 -1.43
C SER A 384 -5.20 -16.51 -1.11
N SER A 385 -6.03 -16.77 -2.12
CA SER A 385 -7.30 -17.50 -1.95
C SER A 385 -7.07 -18.94 -1.46
N CYS A 386 -6.09 -19.65 -2.02
CA CYS A 386 -5.73 -21.00 -1.57
C CYS A 386 -5.23 -21.01 -0.13
N THR A 387 -4.37 -20.05 0.27
CA THR A 387 -3.87 -19.95 1.65
C THR A 387 -4.99 -19.64 2.63
N VAL A 388 -5.87 -18.69 2.30
CA VAL A 388 -7.04 -18.36 3.14
C VAL A 388 -7.97 -19.58 3.26
N SER A 389 -8.25 -20.27 2.16
CA SER A 389 -9.07 -21.49 2.15
C SER A 389 -8.46 -22.61 3.01
N TYR A 390 -7.14 -22.78 2.95
CA TYR A 390 -6.42 -23.72 3.79
C TYR A 390 -6.56 -23.39 5.28
N PHE A 391 -6.33 -22.13 5.68
CA PHE A 391 -6.47 -21.68 7.07
C PHE A 391 -7.90 -21.77 7.59
N VAL A 392 -8.89 -21.43 6.75
CA VAL A 392 -10.31 -21.55 7.12
C VAL A 392 -10.68 -23.01 7.33
N ARG A 393 -10.25 -23.92 6.44
CA ARG A 393 -10.50 -25.38 6.56
C ARG A 393 -9.86 -25.94 7.84
N GLU A 394 -8.62 -25.53 8.14
CA GLU A 394 -7.92 -25.94 9.36
C GLU A 394 -8.62 -25.43 10.61
N ARG A 395 -9.08 -24.17 10.64
CA ARG A 395 -9.88 -23.64 11.76
C ARG A 395 -11.19 -24.37 11.97
N ILE A 396 -11.92 -24.69 10.90
CA ILE A 396 -13.16 -25.45 10.97
C ILE A 396 -12.88 -26.86 11.53
N TYR A 397 -11.81 -27.50 11.06
CA TYR A 397 -11.42 -28.82 11.55
C TYR A 397 -11.04 -28.80 13.04
N LEU A 398 -10.20 -27.84 13.47
CA LEU A 398 -9.82 -27.66 14.87
C LEU A 398 -11.00 -27.30 15.77
N SER A 399 -11.94 -26.48 15.32
CA SER A 399 -13.14 -26.17 16.09
C SER A 399 -14.06 -27.38 16.25
N GLY A 400 -14.17 -28.23 15.22
CA GLY A 400 -14.87 -29.49 15.31
C GLY A 400 -14.23 -30.48 16.28
N LEU A 401 -12.88 -30.55 16.31
CA LEU A 401 -12.15 -31.36 17.28
C LEU A 401 -12.31 -30.84 18.71
N SER A 402 -12.22 -29.54 18.93
CA SER A 402 -12.39 -28.94 20.25
C SER A 402 -13.81 -29.16 20.81
N GLY A 403 -14.82 -29.12 19.95
CA GLY A 403 -16.19 -29.47 20.32
C GLY A 403 -16.33 -30.95 20.75
N ARG A 404 -15.69 -31.89 20.02
CA ARG A 404 -15.68 -33.32 20.41
C ARG A 404 -14.93 -33.57 21.72
N VAL A 405 -13.79 -32.91 21.91
CA VAL A 405 -13.02 -32.98 23.16
C VAL A 405 -13.82 -32.38 24.32
N GLY A 406 -14.53 -31.28 24.11
CA GLY A 406 -15.42 -30.70 25.12
C GLY A 406 -16.57 -31.64 25.53
N ALA A 407 -17.20 -32.28 24.53
CA ALA A 407 -18.27 -33.26 24.79
C ALA A 407 -17.76 -34.51 25.53
N LEU A 408 -16.55 -34.99 25.19
CA LEU A 408 -15.91 -36.11 25.88
C LEU A 408 -15.53 -35.74 27.33
N LYS A 409 -14.97 -34.54 27.56
CA LYS A 409 -14.70 -34.04 28.91
C LYS A 409 -15.95 -33.91 29.76
N GLY A 410 -17.07 -33.49 29.17
CA GLY A 410 -18.36 -33.45 29.84
C GLY A 410 -18.83 -34.85 30.29
N ARG A 411 -18.67 -35.86 29.42
CA ARG A 411 -19.00 -37.26 29.75
C ARG A 411 -18.06 -37.83 30.83
N VAL A 412 -16.77 -37.54 30.78
CA VAL A 412 -15.80 -37.98 31.79
C VAL A 412 -16.16 -37.37 33.15
N ARG A 413 -16.48 -36.08 33.25
CA ARG A 413 -16.92 -35.44 34.49
C ARG A 413 -18.20 -36.07 35.04
N GLY A 414 -19.17 -36.40 34.18
CA GLY A 414 -20.38 -37.08 34.60
C GLY A 414 -20.09 -38.47 35.18
N ILE A 415 -19.13 -39.21 34.59
CA ILE A 415 -18.67 -40.50 35.14
C ILE A 415 -17.95 -40.35 36.46
N GLU A 416 -17.06 -39.34 36.58
CA GLU A 416 -16.37 -39.03 37.83
C GLU A 416 -17.34 -38.69 38.96
N GLN A 417 -18.38 -37.89 38.72
CA GLN A 417 -19.41 -37.56 39.69
C GLN A 417 -20.22 -38.81 40.11
N MET A 418 -20.60 -39.67 39.15
CA MET A 418 -21.24 -40.93 39.50
C MET A 418 -20.33 -41.85 40.33
N GLN A 419 -19.03 -41.86 40.06
CA GLN A 419 -18.07 -42.63 40.88
C GLN A 419 -17.94 -42.09 42.30
N GLU A 420 -17.96 -40.76 42.47
CA GLU A 420 -17.97 -40.14 43.81
C GLU A 420 -19.27 -40.50 44.57
N GLU A 421 -20.43 -40.39 43.93
CA GLU A 421 -21.73 -40.80 44.54
C GLU A 421 -21.74 -42.28 44.92
N ILE A 422 -21.22 -43.16 44.05
CA ILE A 422 -21.09 -44.60 44.35
C ILE A 422 -20.16 -44.82 45.53
N ALA A 423 -19.06 -44.07 45.64
CA ALA A 423 -18.12 -44.19 46.75
C ALA A 423 -18.75 -43.71 48.06
N GLU A 424 -19.53 -42.62 48.08
CA GLU A 424 -20.27 -42.16 49.26
C GLU A 424 -21.33 -43.15 49.70
N ILE A 425 -22.10 -43.70 48.73
CA ILE A 425 -23.11 -44.74 49.06
C ILE A 425 -22.44 -45.99 49.61
N LYS A 426 -21.28 -46.39 49.11
CA LYS A 426 -20.55 -47.55 49.61
C LYS A 426 -20.02 -47.33 51.02
N ILE A 427 -19.49 -46.13 51.34
CA ILE A 427 -19.07 -45.77 52.71
C ILE A 427 -20.25 -45.81 53.68
N THR A 428 -21.43 -45.31 53.27
CA THR A 428 -22.61 -45.32 54.11
C THR A 428 -23.16 -46.73 54.28
N MET A 429 -23.13 -47.59 53.27
CA MET A 429 -23.47 -49.00 53.40
C MET A 429 -22.52 -49.76 54.33
N ASP A 430 -21.22 -49.61 54.20
CA ASP A 430 -20.23 -50.22 55.07
C ASP A 430 -20.39 -49.78 56.54
N ALA A 431 -20.76 -48.51 56.76
CA ALA A 431 -21.07 -47.99 58.08
C ALA A 431 -22.36 -48.63 58.67
N LEU A 432 -23.40 -48.80 57.89
CA LEU A 432 -24.65 -49.47 58.26
C LEU A 432 -24.42 -50.97 58.58
N GLU A 433 -23.63 -51.68 57.78
CA GLU A 433 -23.28 -53.07 58.05
C GLU A 433 -22.51 -53.23 59.31
N ARG A 434 -21.57 -52.33 59.67
CA ARG A 434 -20.84 -52.34 60.91
C ARG A 434 -21.76 -52.14 62.12
N ILE A 435 -22.72 -51.19 62.03
CA ILE A 435 -23.74 -50.98 63.08
C ILE A 435 -24.60 -52.21 63.28
N LYS A 436 -24.95 -52.92 62.23
CA LYS A 436 -25.78 -54.10 62.24
C LYS A 436 -25.04 -55.35 62.81
N ALA A 437 -23.73 -55.45 62.60
CA ALA A 437 -22.91 -56.56 63.01
C ALA A 437 -22.52 -56.51 64.53
N ASP A 438 -22.55 -55.32 65.13
CA ASP A 438 -22.06 -55.09 66.49
C ASP A 438 -23.17 -55.13 67.53
N ASP A 439 -24.42 -55.36 67.17
CA ASP A 439 -25.56 -55.34 68.11
C ASP A 439 -26.07 -56.74 68.40
N VAL A 440 -25.63 -57.31 69.55
CA VAL A 440 -26.28 -58.54 70.05
C VAL A 440 -27.74 -58.21 70.34
N SER A 441 -28.60 -58.86 69.66
CA SER A 441 -30.07 -58.60 69.73
C SER A 441 -30.56 -58.86 71.14
N LYS A 442 -31.28 -57.90 71.73
CA LYS A 442 -31.97 -58.06 73.00
C LYS A 442 -32.83 -59.33 73.06
N LEU A 443 -33.31 -59.75 71.92
CA LEU A 443 -34.02 -61.00 71.76
C LEU A 443 -33.13 -62.22 71.91
N GLU A 444 -31.87 -62.18 71.56
CA GLU A 444 -30.92 -63.25 71.68
C GLU A 444 -30.54 -63.44 73.13
N ILE A 445 -30.39 -62.34 73.88
CA ILE A 445 -30.17 -62.35 75.36
C ILE A 445 -31.36 -62.98 76.05
N LEU A 446 -32.59 -62.60 75.73
CA LEU A 446 -33.78 -63.15 76.32
C LEU A 446 -33.97 -64.65 75.99
N LYS A 447 -33.62 -65.02 74.77
CA LYS A 447 -33.69 -66.42 74.33
C LYS A 447 -32.70 -67.27 75.15
N GLU A 448 -31.48 -66.83 75.33
CA GLU A 448 -30.46 -67.53 76.13
C GLU A 448 -30.88 -67.65 77.55
N LEU A 449 -31.37 -66.59 78.20
CA LEU A 449 -31.88 -66.61 79.54
C LEU A 449 -33.01 -67.63 79.73
N THR A 450 -33.92 -67.74 78.74
CA THR A 450 -35.04 -68.66 78.75
C THR A 450 -34.57 -70.13 78.66
N GLN A 451 -33.45 -70.38 77.98
CA GLN A 451 -32.87 -71.73 77.82
C GLN A 451 -32.04 -72.19 79.00
N ILE A 452 -31.40 -71.27 79.73
CA ILE A 452 -30.43 -71.62 80.77
C ILE A 452 -31.08 -71.70 82.13
N ILE A 453 -32.18 -70.94 82.40
CA ILE A 453 -32.81 -70.90 83.72
C ILE A 453 -33.62 -72.18 83.96
N PRO A 454 -33.32 -72.94 85.02
CA PRO A 454 -34.04 -74.18 85.33
C PRO A 454 -35.50 -73.93 85.79
N GLU A 455 -36.36 -74.94 85.67
CA GLU A 455 -37.76 -74.84 86.01
C GLU A 455 -37.97 -74.54 87.53
N SER A 456 -36.94 -74.72 88.34
CA SER A 456 -36.99 -74.44 89.82
C SER A 456 -36.84 -72.93 90.07
N MET A 457 -36.58 -72.13 89.07
CA MET A 457 -36.35 -70.69 89.17
C MET A 457 -37.29 -69.96 88.23
N TRP A 458 -37.74 -68.77 88.58
CA TRP A 458 -38.48 -67.88 87.64
C TRP A 458 -38.10 -66.44 87.85
N LEU A 459 -38.02 -65.72 86.78
CA LEU A 459 -37.64 -64.29 86.72
C LEU A 459 -38.92 -63.44 86.86
N THR A 460 -38.82 -62.37 87.60
CA THR A 460 -39.88 -61.39 87.81
C THR A 460 -39.61 -60.05 87.15
N ARG A 461 -38.33 -59.79 86.99
CA ARG A 461 -37.87 -58.54 86.33
C ARG A 461 -36.62 -58.81 85.50
N PHE A 462 -36.58 -58.29 84.32
CA PHE A 462 -35.39 -58.18 83.47
C PHE A 462 -35.23 -56.73 83.07
N SER A 463 -34.02 -56.19 83.25
CA SER A 463 -33.63 -54.85 82.91
C SER A 463 -32.33 -54.90 82.06
N TYR A 464 -32.31 -54.20 80.94
CA TYR A 464 -31.14 -54.06 80.10
C TYR A 464 -30.71 -52.59 80.11
N ASP A 465 -29.51 -52.32 80.49
CA ASP A 465 -28.93 -50.96 80.57
C ASP A 465 -27.66 -50.89 79.70
N GLU A 466 -27.67 -50.00 78.76
CA GLU A 466 -26.56 -49.76 77.83
C GLU A 466 -25.95 -48.41 78.17
N LYS A 467 -24.93 -48.38 78.98
CA LYS A 467 -24.16 -47.17 79.32
C LYS A 467 -22.71 -47.31 78.87
N LYS A 468 -22.27 -46.44 77.92
CA LYS A 468 -20.83 -46.30 77.57
C LYS A 468 -20.06 -47.61 77.45
N GLU A 469 -20.23 -48.34 76.36
CA GLU A 469 -19.47 -49.56 76.01
C GLU A 469 -19.68 -50.80 76.88
N LYS A 470 -20.47 -50.76 77.96
CA LYS A 470 -20.80 -51.97 78.74
C LYS A 470 -22.31 -52.22 78.74
N LYS A 471 -22.71 -53.28 78.06
CA LYS A 471 -24.08 -53.75 78.04
C LYS A 471 -24.29 -54.57 79.30
N LYS A 472 -25.12 -54.09 80.25
CA LYS A 472 -25.42 -54.79 81.55
C LYS A 472 -26.85 -55.26 81.55
N ILE A 473 -27.03 -56.45 82.11
CA ILE A 473 -28.37 -56.94 82.41
C ILE A 473 -28.51 -57.06 83.92
N GLU A 474 -29.69 -56.78 84.41
CA GLU A 474 -30.10 -56.99 85.81
C GLU A 474 -31.34 -57.88 85.79
N ILE A 475 -31.25 -58.98 86.58
CA ILE A 475 -32.25 -60.00 86.61
C ILE A 475 -32.68 -60.16 88.09
N SER A 476 -34.00 -60.13 88.34
CA SER A 476 -34.54 -60.39 89.62
C SER A 476 -35.57 -61.51 89.56
N GLY A 477 -35.59 -62.39 90.57
CA GLY A 477 -36.47 -63.54 90.53
C GLY A 477 -36.52 -64.27 91.86
N TYR A 478 -37.03 -65.49 91.81
CA TYR A 478 -37.10 -66.40 92.95
C TYR A 478 -36.55 -67.77 92.53
N ALA A 479 -35.86 -68.43 93.47
CA ALA A 479 -35.26 -69.75 93.32
C ALA A 479 -35.36 -70.57 94.56
N ASP A 480 -35.25 -71.86 94.44
CA ASP A 480 -35.19 -72.76 95.62
C ASP A 480 -33.86 -72.58 96.29
N THR A 481 -32.78 -72.47 95.53
CA THR A 481 -31.43 -72.13 95.98
C THR A 481 -30.88 -71.01 95.14
N ALA A 482 -30.85 -69.76 95.61
CA ALA A 482 -30.44 -68.58 94.81
C ALA A 482 -28.98 -68.59 94.34
N SER A 483 -28.11 -69.26 95.12
CA SER A 483 -26.67 -69.35 94.84
C SER A 483 -26.34 -70.13 93.57
N GLU A 484 -27.23 -70.96 93.03
CA GLU A 484 -27.01 -71.73 91.78
C GLU A 484 -27.12 -70.90 90.52
N ILE A 485 -27.69 -69.72 90.56
CA ILE A 485 -27.87 -68.87 89.39
C ILE A 485 -26.56 -68.34 88.84
N ILE A 486 -25.57 -68.07 89.65
CA ILE A 486 -24.26 -67.51 89.24
C ILE A 486 -23.54 -68.50 88.30
N PRO A 487 -23.27 -69.72 88.70
CA PRO A 487 -22.57 -70.67 87.84
C PRO A 487 -23.37 -70.95 86.53
N ILE A 488 -24.69 -70.98 86.64
CA ILE A 488 -25.56 -71.17 85.41
C ILE A 488 -25.44 -70.05 84.46
N LEU A 489 -25.38 -68.81 84.86
CA LEU A 489 -25.20 -67.65 83.97
C LEU A 489 -23.78 -67.52 83.48
N GLU A 490 -22.73 -67.87 84.32
CA GLU A 490 -21.32 -67.84 83.93
C GLU A 490 -20.97 -68.95 82.90
N GLU A 491 -21.72 -70.02 82.86
CA GLU A 491 -21.52 -71.09 81.87
C GLU A 491 -21.98 -70.63 80.44
N SER A 492 -22.82 -69.63 80.35
CA SER A 492 -23.22 -69.05 79.06
C SER A 492 -22.15 -68.16 78.53
N ALA A 493 -21.93 -68.34 77.24
CA ALA A 493 -20.97 -67.51 76.45
C ALA A 493 -21.39 -66.03 76.28
N LEU A 494 -22.63 -65.69 76.67
CA LEU A 494 -23.17 -64.33 76.55
C LEU A 494 -23.03 -63.49 77.82
N PHE A 495 -22.79 -64.10 78.98
CA PHE A 495 -22.75 -63.38 80.23
C PHE A 495 -21.40 -63.48 80.89
N GLU A 496 -20.86 -62.35 81.31
CA GLU A 496 -19.60 -62.25 82.02
C GLU A 496 -19.80 -61.44 83.34
N ASP A 497 -18.92 -61.60 84.25
CA ASP A 497 -18.88 -60.87 85.58
C ASP A 497 -20.25 -60.88 86.28
N VAL A 498 -20.82 -62.08 86.51
CA VAL A 498 -22.10 -62.29 87.15
C VAL A 498 -21.99 -62.14 88.69
N LYS A 499 -22.74 -61.20 89.22
CA LYS A 499 -22.67 -60.89 90.68
C LYS A 499 -24.05 -60.66 91.25
N PHE A 500 -24.18 -61.05 92.56
CA PHE A 500 -25.38 -60.63 93.28
C PHE A 500 -25.30 -59.12 93.57
N LYS A 501 -26.37 -58.42 93.23
CA LYS A 501 -26.50 -56.98 93.53
C LYS A 501 -26.99 -56.71 94.94
N SER A 502 -27.64 -57.69 95.58
CA SER A 502 -28.13 -57.60 96.95
C SER A 502 -28.02 -58.95 97.66
N SER A 503 -28.02 -58.96 98.98
CA SER A 503 -28.00 -60.18 99.83
C SER A 503 -29.24 -61.04 99.47
N ILE A 504 -29.04 -62.36 99.53
CA ILE A 504 -30.11 -63.32 99.33
C ILE A 504 -31.00 -63.28 100.56
N VAL A 505 -32.29 -63.13 100.37
CA VAL A 505 -33.29 -63.08 101.50
C VAL A 505 -34.38 -64.11 101.21
N LYS A 506 -34.65 -64.97 102.19
CA LYS A 506 -35.72 -65.95 102.11
C LYS A 506 -37.07 -65.26 102.35
N ASP A 507 -37.96 -65.36 101.37
CA ASP A 507 -39.32 -64.79 101.45
C ASP A 507 -40.23 -65.72 102.27
N LYS A 508 -40.60 -65.22 103.41
CA LYS A 508 -41.50 -66.01 104.34
C LYS A 508 -42.88 -66.39 103.82
N GLY A 509 -43.30 -65.74 102.70
CA GLY A 509 -44.60 -65.99 102.08
C GLY A 509 -44.60 -67.02 100.93
N LYS A 510 -43.45 -67.34 100.37
CA LYS A 510 -43.30 -68.21 99.17
C LYS A 510 -42.34 -69.38 99.39
N ASP A 511 -41.75 -69.48 100.58
CA ASP A 511 -40.73 -70.44 100.91
C ASP A 511 -39.61 -70.61 99.87
N LYS A 512 -39.28 -69.48 99.13
CA LYS A 512 -38.27 -69.39 98.12
C LYS A 512 -37.25 -68.26 98.45
N GLU A 513 -36.07 -68.35 97.89
CA GLU A 513 -35.02 -67.33 98.04
C GLU A 513 -35.18 -66.28 96.91
N ARG A 514 -35.20 -65.01 97.27
CA ARG A 514 -35.20 -63.93 96.33
C ARG A 514 -33.78 -63.63 95.82
N LEU A 515 -33.61 -63.63 94.47
CA LEU A 515 -32.34 -63.33 93.87
C LEU A 515 -32.40 -62.00 93.13
N ASN A 516 -31.29 -61.28 93.06
CA ASN A 516 -31.08 -60.11 92.24
C ASN A 516 -29.63 -60.17 91.75
N VAL A 517 -29.46 -60.40 90.48
CA VAL A 517 -28.16 -60.65 89.83
C VAL A 517 -27.93 -59.64 88.69
N GLU A 518 -26.71 -59.15 88.67
CA GLU A 518 -26.21 -58.28 87.57
C GLU A 518 -25.16 -59.07 86.77
N ALA A 519 -25.24 -58.99 85.42
CA ALA A 519 -24.25 -59.59 84.54
C ALA A 519 -23.93 -58.62 83.37
N ILE A 520 -22.73 -58.73 82.86
CA ILE A 520 -22.30 -58.01 81.66
C ILE A 520 -22.51 -58.89 80.47
N VAL A 521 -23.13 -58.33 79.42
CA VAL A 521 -23.28 -59.03 78.13
C VAL A 521 -22.04 -58.86 77.29
N SER A 522 -21.31 -59.93 77.06
CA SER A 522 -20.12 -59.97 76.24
C SER A 522 -20.54 -60.08 74.77
N SER A 523 -20.11 -59.15 73.89
CA SER A 523 -20.23 -59.29 72.42
C SER A 523 -19.14 -60.27 71.95
N LYS A 524 -19.52 -61.51 71.67
CA LYS A 524 -18.60 -62.45 71.05
C LYS A 524 -18.14 -61.95 69.65
N GLN A 525 -16.99 -61.33 69.55
CA GLN A 525 -16.20 -61.39 68.33
C GLN A 525 -15.72 -62.82 68.17
N SER A 526 -16.24 -63.51 67.16
CA SER A 526 -15.83 -64.83 66.77
C SER A 526 -14.31 -64.87 66.55
N ALA A 527 -13.61 -65.68 67.25
CA ALA A 527 -12.23 -66.02 67.10
C ALA A 527 -12.04 -66.79 65.79
N GLU A 528 -11.66 -66.11 64.66
CA GLU A 528 -11.07 -66.76 63.52
C GLU A 528 -9.59 -67.11 63.80
N PRO A 529 -9.11 -68.28 63.32
CA PRO A 529 -7.77 -68.76 63.61
C PRO A 529 -6.65 -67.97 62.90
N ARG A 530 -5.62 -67.58 63.61
CA ARG A 530 -4.39 -66.93 63.17
C ARG A 530 -3.59 -67.82 62.18
N SER A 531 -3.88 -67.87 60.84
CA SER A 531 -2.98 -68.49 59.90
C SER A 531 -3.18 -68.01 58.42
N ALA A 532 -3.20 -66.67 58.15
CA ALA A 532 -3.12 -66.16 56.76
C ALA A 532 -2.60 -64.73 56.61
N GLN A 533 -1.64 -64.30 57.41
CA GLN A 533 -1.03 -62.96 57.22
C GLN A 533 0.48 -63.00 56.93
N LYS A 534 0.94 -63.84 56.02
CA LYS A 534 2.36 -63.84 55.56
C LYS A 534 2.60 -63.90 54.04
N SER A 535 1.66 -63.64 53.17
CA SER A 535 1.92 -63.73 51.72
C SER A 535 1.55 -62.48 50.82
N ALA A 536 1.14 -61.33 51.42
CA ALA A 536 0.73 -60.18 50.62
C ALA A 536 1.69 -58.97 50.65
N LYS A 537 2.93 -59.09 51.19
CA LYS A 537 3.90 -57.96 51.26
C LYS A 537 5.08 -58.03 50.30
N LYS A 538 5.01 -58.82 49.23
CA LYS A 538 6.14 -58.98 48.25
C LYS A 538 5.82 -58.72 46.77
N LYS A 539 4.82 -57.94 46.42
CA LYS A 539 4.55 -57.58 45.02
C LYS A 539 4.19 -56.10 44.78
N LYS A 540 4.84 -55.17 45.48
CA LYS A 540 4.76 -53.75 45.13
C LYS A 540 6.14 -53.07 45.24
N LYS A 541 7.14 -53.63 44.53
CA LYS A 541 8.43 -52.99 44.24
C LYS A 541 8.99 -53.54 42.98
N LYS A 542 8.35 -53.28 41.85
CA LYS A 542 8.88 -53.29 40.46
C LYS A 542 7.71 -53.06 39.48
N LYS A 543 7.43 -51.83 39.23
CA LYS A 543 7.22 -51.29 37.87
C LYS A 543 7.16 -49.76 37.97
#